data_4ae90903cf91066fc43348336fd8c15a
#
_entry.id   4ae90903cf91066fc43348336fd8c15a
#
_cell.length_a   1.000
_cell.length_b   1.000
_cell.length_c   1.000
_cell.angle_alpha   90.00
_cell.angle_beta   90.00
_cell.angle_gamma   90.00
#
_symmetry.space_group_name_H-M   'P 1'
#
loop_
_entity.id
_entity.type
_entity.pdbx_description
1 polymer ?
#
loop_
_entity_poly.entity_id
_entity_poly.type
_entity_poly.pdbx_seq_one_letter_code
_entity_poly.pdbx_strand_id
1 'polypeptide(L)'
;ANIDKKQLQAIAFTSGPGLMGSLLVGTSFSKSLALGLGVPLIDVNHMQAHILAHFIKAEGQTAPSFPFIALTISGGHTQIVKVTDYFEMEVIGETIDDAVGEAFDKAAKILGLPYPGGPLVDKYAQQGNPKAFKFPKPKVGPLDFSFSGLKTSVLYFVERETAKNSNFVSENMADICASLQYTIVSYLMDK
;
A
#
# COMPACT_ATOMS: atom_id res chain seq x y z
N ALA A 1 -14.00 -24.74 -3.44
CA ALA A 1 -13.24 -25.96 -3.74
C ALA A 1 -14.11 -27.17 -3.40
N ASN A 2 -14.17 -28.15 -4.30
CA ASN A 2 -14.90 -29.41 -4.07
C ASN A 2 -14.00 -30.39 -3.32
N ILE A 3 -13.59 -30.07 -2.09
CA ILE A 3 -12.80 -30.96 -1.23
C ILE A 3 -13.55 -31.19 0.09
N ASP A 4 -13.47 -32.41 0.63
CA ASP A 4 -13.98 -32.73 1.96
C ASP A 4 -13.05 -32.07 3.00
N LYS A 5 -13.65 -31.49 4.05
CA LYS A 5 -12.89 -30.90 5.17
C LYS A 5 -11.94 -31.90 5.85
N LYS A 6 -12.23 -33.20 5.77
CA LYS A 6 -11.35 -34.27 6.26
C LYS A 6 -10.05 -34.44 5.44
N GLN A 7 -9.99 -33.85 4.26
CA GLN A 7 -8.78 -33.85 3.40
C GLN A 7 -7.84 -32.68 3.71
N LEU A 8 -8.25 -31.76 4.60
CA LEU A 8 -7.42 -30.65 5.04
C LEU A 8 -6.27 -31.17 5.90
N GLN A 9 -5.05 -30.76 5.57
CA GLN A 9 -3.82 -31.16 6.29
C GLN A 9 -3.34 -30.11 7.29
N ALA A 10 -3.75 -28.87 7.11
CA ALA A 10 -3.44 -27.74 7.99
C ALA A 10 -4.46 -26.60 7.80
N ILE A 11 -4.56 -25.72 8.77
CA ILE A 11 -5.32 -24.47 8.70
C ILE A 11 -4.33 -23.31 8.79
N ALA A 12 -4.23 -22.48 7.77
CA ALA A 12 -3.45 -21.26 7.81
C ALA A 12 -4.36 -20.05 8.07
N PHE A 13 -3.88 -19.08 8.85
CA PHE A 13 -4.62 -17.86 9.15
C PHE A 13 -3.68 -16.66 9.27
N THR A 14 -4.18 -15.48 8.98
CA THR A 14 -3.41 -14.24 9.18
C THR A 14 -3.38 -13.88 10.66
N SER A 15 -2.17 -13.94 11.25
CA SER A 15 -1.95 -13.56 12.65
C SER A 15 -1.84 -12.05 12.87
N GLY A 16 -1.49 -11.29 11.82
CA GLY A 16 -1.30 -9.85 11.80
C GLY A 16 -0.24 -9.41 10.78
N PRO A 17 -0.05 -8.08 10.63
CA PRO A 17 -0.90 -6.99 11.11
C PRO A 17 -2.24 -6.91 10.39
N GLY A 18 -3.20 -6.16 10.96
CA GLY A 18 -4.53 -5.96 10.38
C GLY A 18 -5.55 -5.41 11.38
N LEU A 19 -6.78 -5.21 10.93
CA LEU A 19 -7.86 -4.74 11.78
C LEU A 19 -8.18 -5.77 12.88
N MET A 20 -8.14 -5.34 14.14
CA MET A 20 -8.30 -6.19 15.33
C MET A 20 -9.56 -7.06 15.25
N GLY A 21 -10.72 -6.50 14.88
CA GLY A 21 -11.96 -7.26 14.77
C GLY A 21 -11.88 -8.39 13.75
N SER A 22 -11.32 -8.12 12.57
CA SER A 22 -11.13 -9.13 11.52
C SER A 22 -10.14 -10.22 11.94
N LEU A 23 -9.03 -9.83 12.58
CA LEU A 23 -8.03 -10.77 13.09
C LEU A 23 -8.61 -11.67 14.17
N LEU A 24 -9.40 -11.12 15.11
CA LEU A 24 -10.04 -11.92 16.17
C LEU A 24 -11.01 -12.96 15.60
N VAL A 25 -11.85 -12.57 14.65
CA VAL A 25 -12.80 -13.50 14.00
C VAL A 25 -12.04 -14.60 13.26
N GLY A 26 -11.08 -14.22 12.41
CA GLY A 26 -10.28 -15.16 11.63
C GLY A 26 -9.48 -16.12 12.50
N THR A 27 -8.82 -15.61 13.54
CA THR A 27 -8.04 -16.42 14.49
C THR A 27 -8.92 -17.39 15.26
N SER A 28 -10.05 -16.92 15.81
CA SER A 28 -10.95 -17.77 16.59
C SER A 28 -11.56 -18.89 15.75
N PHE A 29 -11.99 -18.56 14.53
CA PHE A 29 -12.51 -19.56 13.59
C PHE A 29 -11.45 -20.60 13.23
N SER A 30 -10.25 -20.16 12.84
CA SER A 30 -9.17 -21.04 12.42
C SER A 30 -8.68 -21.96 13.53
N LYS A 31 -8.54 -21.43 14.76
CA LYS A 31 -8.18 -22.25 15.94
C LYS A 31 -9.24 -23.32 16.24
N SER A 32 -10.52 -22.93 16.22
CA SER A 32 -11.62 -23.88 16.48
C SER A 32 -11.69 -24.96 15.40
N LEU A 33 -11.51 -24.59 14.13
CA LEU A 33 -11.54 -25.54 13.01
C LEU A 33 -10.33 -26.50 13.06
N ALA A 34 -9.12 -26.00 13.30
CA ALA A 34 -7.92 -26.81 13.42
C ALA A 34 -8.03 -27.82 14.57
N LEU A 35 -8.53 -27.35 15.73
CA LEU A 35 -8.77 -28.21 16.90
C LEU A 35 -9.83 -29.29 16.59
N GLY A 36 -10.95 -28.91 15.96
CA GLY A 36 -12.03 -29.86 15.64
C GLY A 36 -11.66 -30.88 14.56
N LEU A 37 -10.69 -30.60 13.72
CA LEU A 37 -10.19 -31.53 12.69
C LEU A 37 -8.92 -32.29 13.14
N GLY A 38 -8.28 -31.89 14.23
CA GLY A 38 -7.02 -32.45 14.67
C GLY A 38 -5.84 -32.19 13.75
N VAL A 39 -5.83 -31.02 13.06
CA VAL A 39 -4.79 -30.64 12.10
C VAL A 39 -3.95 -29.46 12.60
N PRO A 40 -2.70 -29.31 12.15
CA PRO A 40 -1.86 -28.19 12.51
C PRO A 40 -2.48 -26.81 12.15
N LEU A 41 -2.20 -25.83 12.99
CA LEU A 41 -2.52 -24.42 12.78
C LEU A 41 -1.23 -23.68 12.38
N ILE A 42 -1.29 -22.93 11.29
CA ILE A 42 -0.14 -22.15 10.75
C ILE A 42 -0.50 -20.67 10.82
N ASP A 43 0.26 -19.92 11.58
CA ASP A 43 0.15 -18.46 11.59
C ASP A 43 0.93 -17.84 10.44
N VAL A 44 0.34 -16.85 9.81
CA VAL A 44 0.90 -16.17 8.63
C VAL A 44 0.97 -14.67 8.91
N ASN A 45 2.17 -14.10 8.79
CA ASN A 45 2.34 -12.65 8.82
C ASN A 45 1.84 -12.05 7.51
N HIS A 46 0.92 -11.07 7.60
CA HIS A 46 0.28 -10.44 6.43
C HIS A 46 1.28 -9.77 5.49
N MET A 47 2.28 -9.07 6.03
CA MET A 47 3.28 -8.36 5.22
C MET A 47 4.24 -9.33 4.52
N GLN A 48 4.65 -10.39 5.21
CA GLN A 48 5.44 -11.45 4.59
C GLN A 48 4.66 -12.17 3.50
N ALA A 49 3.35 -12.38 3.71
CA ALA A 49 2.49 -13.00 2.70
C ALA A 49 2.41 -12.17 1.40
N HIS A 50 2.41 -10.84 1.48
CA HIS A 50 2.49 -9.99 0.29
C HIS A 50 3.78 -10.22 -0.51
N ILE A 51 4.92 -10.36 0.18
CA ILE A 51 6.21 -10.64 -0.46
C ILE A 51 6.24 -12.06 -1.02
N LEU A 52 5.81 -13.03 -0.23
CA LEU A 52 5.80 -14.46 -0.64
C LEU A 52 4.82 -14.76 -1.78
N ALA A 53 3.82 -13.90 -2.00
CA ALA A 53 2.90 -14.04 -3.13
C ALA A 53 3.62 -14.03 -4.49
N HIS A 54 4.80 -13.41 -4.61
CA HIS A 54 5.62 -13.43 -5.82
C HIS A 54 6.22 -14.79 -6.16
N PHE A 55 6.22 -15.73 -5.22
CA PHE A 55 6.68 -17.12 -5.44
C PHE A 55 5.54 -18.06 -5.85
N ILE A 56 4.29 -17.60 -5.87
CA ILE A 56 3.17 -18.39 -6.38
C ILE A 56 3.38 -18.55 -7.87
N LYS A 57 3.48 -19.81 -8.32
CA LYS A 57 3.68 -20.14 -9.73
C LYS A 57 2.42 -19.78 -10.52
N ALA A 58 2.53 -18.81 -11.41
CA ALA A 58 1.51 -18.45 -12.39
C ALA A 58 2.15 -18.43 -13.79
N GLU A 59 1.33 -18.66 -14.80
CA GLU A 59 1.80 -18.65 -16.19
C GLU A 59 2.39 -17.28 -16.55
N GLY A 60 3.61 -17.27 -17.10
CA GLY A 60 4.31 -16.04 -17.48
C GLY A 60 4.96 -15.26 -16.32
N GLN A 61 4.89 -15.75 -15.09
CA GLN A 61 5.57 -15.11 -13.94
C GLN A 61 6.88 -15.82 -13.61
N THR A 62 7.93 -15.01 -13.41
CA THR A 62 9.22 -15.46 -12.89
C THR A 62 9.34 -15.04 -11.44
N ALA A 63 9.57 -15.99 -10.54
CA ALA A 63 9.83 -15.71 -9.16
C ALA A 63 11.16 -14.94 -9.00
N PRO A 64 11.26 -13.99 -8.05
CA PRO A 64 12.52 -13.31 -7.77
C PRO A 64 13.56 -14.30 -7.22
N SER A 65 14.83 -14.04 -7.49
CA SER A 65 15.94 -14.79 -6.89
C SER A 65 16.51 -14.06 -5.69
N PHE A 66 16.86 -14.77 -4.65
CA PHE A 66 17.49 -14.19 -3.45
C PHE A 66 18.95 -13.76 -3.68
N PRO A 67 19.46 -12.70 -3.02
CA PRO A 67 18.67 -11.73 -2.26
C PRO A 67 17.98 -10.71 -3.18
N PHE A 68 16.86 -10.11 -2.71
CA PHE A 68 16.20 -9.01 -3.42
C PHE A 68 15.61 -7.98 -2.43
N ILE A 69 15.24 -6.81 -2.97
CA ILE A 69 14.53 -5.78 -2.22
C ILE A 69 13.06 -5.81 -2.63
N ALA A 70 12.19 -5.88 -1.64
CA ALA A 70 10.75 -5.76 -1.80
C ALA A 70 10.28 -4.39 -1.31
N LEU A 71 9.55 -3.65 -2.14
CA LEU A 71 8.83 -2.44 -1.75
C LEU A 71 7.36 -2.81 -1.57
N THR A 72 6.91 -2.87 -0.32
CA THR A 72 5.51 -3.14 0.01
C THR A 72 4.74 -1.83 0.16
N ILE A 73 3.68 -1.67 -0.63
CA ILE A 73 2.85 -0.47 -0.70
C ILE A 73 1.39 -0.85 -0.50
N SER A 74 0.76 -0.25 0.52
CA SER A 74 -0.67 -0.46 0.80
C SER A 74 -1.31 0.77 1.43
N GLY A 75 -2.60 0.68 1.77
CA GLY A 75 -3.30 1.71 2.54
C GLY A 75 -2.82 1.86 3.98
N GLY A 76 -2.17 0.85 4.56
CA GLY A 76 -1.70 0.86 5.94
C GLY A 76 -0.20 0.73 6.13
N HIS A 77 0.54 0.34 5.09
CA HIS A 77 1.99 0.09 5.19
C HIS A 77 2.73 0.60 3.96
N THR A 78 3.93 1.14 4.20
CA THR A 78 4.92 1.46 3.17
C THR A 78 6.28 1.10 3.73
N GLN A 79 6.89 0.02 3.21
CA GLN A 79 8.13 -0.55 3.74
C GLN A 79 9.07 -0.99 2.63
N ILE A 80 10.36 -0.81 2.85
CA ILE A 80 11.44 -1.43 2.08
C ILE A 80 11.94 -2.62 2.89
N VAL A 81 11.88 -3.80 2.29
CA VAL A 81 12.25 -5.05 2.94
C VAL A 81 13.38 -5.72 2.17
N LYS A 82 14.48 -6.01 2.84
CA LYS A 82 15.55 -6.86 2.32
C LYS A 82 15.16 -8.32 2.57
N VAL A 83 15.15 -9.11 1.52
CA VAL A 83 14.75 -10.52 1.55
C VAL A 83 15.93 -11.37 1.15
N THR A 84 16.43 -12.19 2.08
CA THR A 84 17.58 -13.07 1.88
C THR A 84 17.19 -14.54 1.72
N ASP A 85 16.02 -14.92 2.26
CA ASP A 85 15.40 -16.24 2.08
C ASP A 85 13.88 -16.11 2.30
N TYR A 86 13.11 -17.16 2.09
CA TYR A 86 11.64 -17.20 2.26
C TYR A 86 11.16 -16.69 3.61
N PHE A 87 11.90 -16.91 4.66
CA PHE A 87 11.56 -16.50 6.04
C PHE A 87 12.59 -15.53 6.65
N GLU A 88 13.59 -15.12 5.89
CA GLU A 88 14.59 -14.14 6.32
C GLU A 88 14.31 -12.79 5.65
N MET A 89 13.57 -11.96 6.34
CA MET A 89 13.10 -10.64 5.88
C MET A 89 13.43 -9.59 6.92
N GLU A 90 14.10 -8.55 6.49
CA GLU A 90 14.52 -7.41 7.33
C GLU A 90 13.88 -6.13 6.77
N VAL A 91 13.09 -5.42 7.59
CA VAL A 91 12.59 -4.08 7.24
C VAL A 91 13.76 -3.10 7.38
N ILE A 92 14.23 -2.55 6.27
CA ILE A 92 15.37 -1.62 6.24
C ILE A 92 14.96 -0.15 6.09
N GLY A 93 13.67 0.10 5.85
CA GLY A 93 13.07 1.43 5.82
C GLY A 93 11.55 1.34 5.81
N GLU A 94 10.89 2.30 6.42
CA GLU A 94 9.43 2.35 6.47
C GLU A 94 8.90 3.77 6.57
N THR A 95 7.58 3.93 6.41
CA THR A 95 6.96 5.22 6.66
C THR A 95 6.91 5.52 8.15
N ILE A 96 7.28 6.74 8.53
CA ILE A 96 7.25 7.21 9.93
C ILE A 96 5.90 7.85 10.29
N ASP A 97 5.00 7.98 9.33
CA ASP A 97 3.67 8.59 9.52
C ASP A 97 2.61 7.91 8.62
N ASP A 98 1.97 8.61 7.72
CA ASP A 98 0.96 8.05 6.81
C ASP A 98 1.57 7.01 5.85
N ALA A 99 0.84 5.95 5.54
CA ALA A 99 1.18 5.08 4.42
C ALA A 99 0.89 5.78 3.07
N VAL A 100 1.56 5.36 2.02
CA VAL A 100 1.41 5.98 0.69
C VAL A 100 -0.03 5.88 0.16
N GLY A 101 -0.72 4.76 0.36
CA GLY A 101 -2.12 4.61 -0.05
C GLY A 101 -3.04 5.58 0.70
N GLU A 102 -2.80 5.75 2.01
CA GLU A 102 -3.51 6.74 2.84
C GLU A 102 -3.22 8.17 2.36
N ALA A 103 -1.99 8.47 1.94
CA ALA A 103 -1.65 9.77 1.38
C ALA A 103 -2.40 10.06 0.08
N PHE A 104 -2.55 9.06 -0.80
CA PHE A 104 -3.40 9.17 -2.00
C PHE A 104 -4.86 9.44 -1.64
N ASP A 105 -5.43 8.71 -0.70
CA ASP A 105 -6.84 8.89 -0.29
C ASP A 105 -7.07 10.25 0.35
N LYS A 106 -6.15 10.71 1.20
CA LYS A 106 -6.20 12.05 1.82
C LYS A 106 -6.12 13.16 0.78
N ALA A 107 -5.22 13.05 -0.19
CA ALA A 107 -5.09 14.02 -1.27
C ALA A 107 -6.33 14.01 -2.18
N ALA A 108 -6.84 12.84 -2.56
CA ALA A 108 -8.07 12.68 -3.33
C ALA A 108 -9.27 13.36 -2.66
N LYS A 109 -9.41 13.20 -1.34
CA LYS A 109 -10.45 13.86 -0.55
C LYS A 109 -10.37 15.38 -0.63
N ILE A 110 -9.16 15.97 -0.61
CA ILE A 110 -8.97 17.42 -0.76
C ILE A 110 -9.40 17.87 -2.15
N LEU A 111 -9.20 17.05 -3.18
CA LEU A 111 -9.62 17.30 -4.56
C LEU A 111 -11.11 17.07 -4.80
N GLY A 112 -11.88 16.63 -3.78
CA GLY A 112 -13.30 16.33 -3.90
C GLY A 112 -13.61 14.97 -4.52
N LEU A 113 -12.62 14.08 -4.63
CA LEU A 113 -12.81 12.73 -5.16
C LEU A 113 -13.36 11.78 -4.08
N PRO A 114 -14.26 10.83 -4.44
CA PRO A 114 -14.78 9.86 -3.50
C PRO A 114 -13.74 8.80 -3.09
N TYR A 115 -14.05 8.09 -2.01
CA TYR A 115 -13.27 6.93 -1.56
C TYR A 115 -13.66 5.65 -2.33
N PRO A 116 -12.68 4.78 -2.71
CA PRO A 116 -11.25 4.91 -2.55
C PRO A 116 -10.64 5.91 -3.55
N GLY A 117 -9.79 6.82 -3.05
CA GLY A 117 -9.24 7.93 -3.84
C GLY A 117 -8.10 7.52 -4.76
N GLY A 118 -7.25 6.58 -4.34
CA GLY A 118 -6.05 6.17 -5.10
C GLY A 118 -6.34 5.77 -6.55
N PRO A 119 -7.28 4.85 -6.83
CA PRO A 119 -7.64 4.47 -8.20
C PRO A 119 -8.18 5.63 -9.05
N LEU A 120 -8.84 6.61 -8.42
CA LEU A 120 -9.35 7.78 -9.13
C LEU A 120 -8.23 8.76 -9.47
N VAL A 121 -7.29 8.97 -8.55
CA VAL A 121 -6.09 9.78 -8.82
C VAL A 121 -5.32 9.18 -9.99
N ASP A 122 -5.11 7.85 -10.02
CA ASP A 122 -4.45 7.16 -11.12
C ASP A 122 -5.20 7.36 -12.46
N LYS A 123 -6.52 7.17 -12.46
CA LYS A 123 -7.35 7.35 -13.65
C LYS A 123 -7.23 8.75 -14.24
N TYR A 124 -7.27 9.80 -13.41
CA TYR A 124 -7.09 11.19 -13.88
C TYR A 124 -5.64 11.46 -14.28
N ALA A 125 -4.68 10.92 -13.54
CA ALA A 125 -3.25 11.11 -13.82
C ALA A 125 -2.83 10.63 -15.21
N GLN A 126 -3.47 9.58 -15.73
CA GLN A 126 -3.21 9.05 -17.07
C GLN A 126 -3.50 10.06 -18.21
N GLN A 127 -4.27 11.11 -17.94
CA GLN A 127 -4.67 12.11 -18.90
C GLN A 127 -3.97 13.46 -18.68
N GLY A 128 -3.18 13.58 -17.60
CA GLY A 128 -2.58 14.83 -17.17
C GLY A 128 -1.08 14.93 -17.44
N ASN A 129 -0.56 16.15 -17.31
CA ASN A 129 0.87 16.43 -17.37
C ASN A 129 1.52 16.25 -16.00
N PRO A 130 2.42 15.26 -15.79
CA PRO A 130 3.05 14.99 -14.50
C PRO A 130 4.02 16.09 -14.03
N LYS A 131 4.33 17.08 -14.86
CA LYS A 131 5.21 18.21 -14.55
C LYS A 131 4.50 19.55 -14.50
N ALA A 132 3.16 19.58 -14.58
CA ALA A 132 2.37 20.80 -14.53
C ALA A 132 2.51 21.53 -13.19
N PHE A 133 2.52 20.78 -12.09
CA PHE A 133 2.65 21.31 -10.74
C PHE A 133 3.77 20.63 -9.98
N LYS A 134 4.31 21.32 -8.96
CA LYS A 134 5.39 20.80 -8.12
C LYS A 134 4.89 20.63 -6.68
N PHE A 135 5.00 19.41 -6.17
CA PHE A 135 4.81 19.12 -4.76
C PHE A 135 6.14 18.79 -4.09
N PRO A 136 6.34 19.15 -2.81
CA PRO A 136 7.59 18.89 -2.11
C PRO A 136 7.74 17.39 -1.83
N LYS A 137 8.97 16.88 -1.92
CA LYS A 137 9.36 15.57 -1.39
C LYS A 137 9.83 15.75 0.05
N PRO A 138 9.30 15.00 1.01
CA PRO A 138 9.76 15.06 2.40
C PRO A 138 11.24 14.66 2.54
N LYS A 139 11.92 15.24 3.54
CA LYS A 139 13.30 14.88 3.88
C LYS A 139 13.26 14.16 5.24
N VAL A 140 13.44 12.86 5.20
CA VAL A 140 13.56 11.96 6.36
C VAL A 140 14.78 11.07 6.18
N GLY A 141 14.99 10.12 7.05
CA GLY A 141 16.11 9.17 6.99
C GLY A 141 16.35 8.58 5.60
N PRO A 142 17.54 8.00 5.35
CA PRO A 142 17.96 7.62 4.00
C PRO A 142 17.02 6.62 3.32
N LEU A 143 16.41 5.70 4.09
CA LEU A 143 15.48 4.69 3.57
C LEU A 143 14.04 4.85 4.07
N ASP A 144 13.79 5.77 5.01
CA ASP A 144 12.46 5.99 5.55
C ASP A 144 11.63 6.91 4.66
N PHE A 145 10.31 6.83 4.83
CA PHE A 145 9.33 7.65 4.14
C PHE A 145 8.54 8.53 5.11
N SER A 146 7.96 9.60 4.59
CA SER A 146 6.96 10.42 5.26
C SER A 146 6.00 10.96 4.21
N PHE A 147 4.71 10.90 4.47
CA PHE A 147 3.67 11.38 3.55
C PHE A 147 2.71 12.40 4.18
N SER A 148 2.73 12.60 5.50
CA SER A 148 1.83 13.54 6.18
C SER A 148 1.97 14.97 5.69
N GLY A 149 3.20 15.41 5.37
CA GLY A 149 3.48 16.72 4.81
C GLY A 149 2.91 16.93 3.40
N LEU A 150 2.76 15.87 2.62
CA LEU A 150 2.21 15.94 1.28
C LEU A 150 0.73 16.38 1.30
N LYS A 151 -0.07 15.82 2.21
CA LYS A 151 -1.47 16.23 2.41
C LYS A 151 -1.58 17.74 2.63
N THR A 152 -0.77 18.27 3.54
CA THR A 152 -0.77 19.71 3.88
C THR A 152 -0.35 20.56 2.68
N SER A 153 0.65 20.09 1.93
CA SER A 153 1.09 20.78 0.71
C SER A 153 0.00 20.83 -0.37
N VAL A 154 -0.71 19.73 -0.59
CA VAL A 154 -1.84 19.67 -1.52
C VAL A 154 -2.97 20.60 -1.06
N LEU A 155 -3.30 20.60 0.23
CA LEU A 155 -4.33 21.47 0.79
C LEU A 155 -4.02 22.95 0.51
N TYR A 156 -2.85 23.43 0.90
CA TYR A 156 -2.46 24.82 0.70
C TYR A 156 -2.34 25.18 -0.78
N PHE A 157 -1.90 24.24 -1.63
CA PHE A 157 -1.87 24.45 -3.07
C PHE A 157 -3.29 24.69 -3.61
N VAL A 158 -4.23 23.81 -3.26
CA VAL A 158 -5.63 23.90 -3.71
C VAL A 158 -6.28 25.19 -3.20
N GLU A 159 -6.14 25.52 -1.91
CA GLU A 159 -6.69 26.75 -1.32
C GLU A 159 -6.16 28.01 -2.02
N ARG A 160 -4.84 28.08 -2.25
CA ARG A 160 -4.21 29.21 -2.91
C ARG A 160 -4.69 29.40 -4.36
N GLU A 161 -4.79 28.32 -5.11
CA GLU A 161 -5.18 28.43 -6.51
C GLU A 161 -6.71 28.62 -6.67
N THR A 162 -7.52 28.00 -5.82
CA THR A 162 -8.98 28.19 -5.80
C THR A 162 -9.36 29.62 -5.39
N ALA A 163 -8.58 30.27 -4.53
CA ALA A 163 -8.78 31.68 -4.19
C ALA A 163 -8.62 32.62 -5.40
N LYS A 164 -7.85 32.23 -6.43
CA LYS A 164 -7.68 32.99 -7.67
C LYS A 164 -8.71 32.60 -8.74
N ASN A 165 -9.08 31.33 -8.79
CA ASN A 165 -10.04 30.76 -9.74
C ASN A 165 -10.83 29.64 -9.06
N SER A 166 -12.09 29.88 -8.76
CA SER A 166 -12.98 28.91 -8.07
C SER A 166 -13.11 27.56 -8.82
N ASN A 167 -12.89 27.55 -10.13
CA ASN A 167 -12.97 26.35 -10.97
C ASN A 167 -11.63 25.65 -11.16
N PHE A 168 -10.55 26.16 -10.54
CA PHE A 168 -9.18 25.69 -10.77
C PHE A 168 -9.03 24.17 -10.67
N VAL A 169 -9.58 23.56 -9.61
CA VAL A 169 -9.46 22.11 -9.40
C VAL A 169 -10.16 21.32 -10.50
N SER A 170 -11.36 21.72 -10.89
CA SER A 170 -12.11 21.01 -11.95
C SER A 170 -11.44 21.16 -13.33
N GLU A 171 -10.88 22.32 -13.61
CA GLU A 171 -10.18 22.60 -14.87
C GLU A 171 -8.82 21.91 -14.97
N ASN A 172 -8.17 21.63 -13.84
CA ASN A 172 -6.81 21.09 -13.79
C ASN A 172 -6.71 19.72 -13.11
N MET A 173 -7.83 19.02 -12.91
CA MET A 173 -7.90 17.75 -12.14
C MET A 173 -6.88 16.73 -12.64
N ALA A 174 -6.78 16.53 -13.96
CA ALA A 174 -5.87 15.57 -14.55
C ALA A 174 -4.40 15.91 -14.26
N ASP A 175 -4.02 17.17 -14.43
CA ASP A 175 -2.66 17.67 -14.21
C ASP A 175 -2.27 17.65 -12.74
N ILE A 176 -3.20 17.97 -11.83
CA ILE A 176 -2.97 17.88 -10.38
C ILE A 176 -2.73 16.43 -9.99
N CYS A 177 -3.59 15.50 -10.42
CA CYS A 177 -3.45 14.08 -10.15
C CYS A 177 -2.16 13.51 -10.72
N ALA A 178 -1.80 13.86 -11.97
CA ALA A 178 -0.56 13.41 -12.61
C ALA A 178 0.68 13.91 -11.88
N SER A 179 0.70 15.19 -11.48
CA SER A 179 1.83 15.80 -10.76
C SER A 179 1.97 15.23 -9.34
N LEU A 180 0.86 14.95 -8.67
CA LEU A 180 0.83 14.30 -7.36
C LEU A 180 1.38 12.87 -7.44
N GLN A 181 0.85 12.06 -8.34
CA GLN A 181 1.29 10.68 -8.55
C GLN A 181 2.77 10.62 -8.93
N TYR A 182 3.21 11.48 -9.86
CA TYR A 182 4.61 11.57 -10.22
C TYR A 182 5.51 11.90 -9.02
N THR A 183 5.10 12.84 -8.17
CA THR A 183 5.85 13.21 -6.96
C THR A 183 5.97 12.03 -6.01
N ILE A 184 4.86 11.33 -5.73
CA ILE A 184 4.84 10.18 -4.83
C ILE A 184 5.71 9.04 -5.37
N VAL A 185 5.48 8.63 -6.64
CA VAL A 185 6.22 7.52 -7.25
C VAL A 185 7.71 7.83 -7.33
N SER A 186 8.08 9.05 -7.78
CA SER A 186 9.50 9.42 -7.82
C SER A 186 10.14 9.49 -6.43
N TYR A 187 9.38 9.87 -5.39
CA TYR A 187 9.87 9.86 -4.01
C TYR A 187 10.12 8.44 -3.49
N LEU A 188 9.23 7.50 -3.81
CA LEU A 188 9.44 6.08 -3.49
C LEU A 188 10.67 5.51 -4.19
N MET A 189 10.89 5.85 -5.46
CA MET A 189 11.99 5.34 -6.28
C MET A 189 13.34 6.02 -5.99
N ASP A 190 13.37 7.16 -5.30
CA ASP A 190 14.59 7.84 -4.89
C ASP A 190 15.30 7.14 -3.70
N LYS A 191 14.62 6.19 -3.02
CA LYS A 191 15.13 5.45 -1.86
C LYS A 191 15.74 4.12 -2.25
#